data_875dbc2268806ae2789d2919024c8964
#
_entry.id   875dbc2268806ae2789d2919024c8964
#
_cell.length_a   1.000
_cell.length_b   1.000
_cell.length_c   1.000
_cell.angle_alpha   90.00
_cell.angle_beta   90.00
_cell.angle_gamma   90.00
#
_symmetry.space_group_name_H-M   'P 1'
#
loop_
_entity.id
_entity.type
_entity.pdbx_description
1 polymer ?
#
loop_
_entity_poly.entity_id
_entity_poly.type
_entity_poly.pdbx_seq_one_letter_code
_entity_poly.pdbx_strand_id
1 'polypeptide(L)'
;QFCGQIGQISQQINAVVMGLAGADRIFELIDEKPETDEGYVTLVNAQMNPDTWQLEEADHHTGMWAWKHPHRATGEIEYVPLRGDLVMDNVDFGYTPDHEVLHGVSVFAKPGQKVAFVGATGAGKTTITNLINRFYDIADGKIRYDGINVNKIRKADLRRSLGVVLQDVNLFTGTVMDNIRYGNLDATDEECIAAAKLAG
;
A
#
# COMPACT_ATOMS: atom_id res chain seq x y z
N GLN A 1 33.93 -41.07 32.90
CA GLN A 1 33.30 -41.20 31.57
C GLN A 1 31.79 -40.85 31.59
N PHE A 2 31.04 -41.21 32.62
CA PHE A 2 29.59 -41.02 32.72
C PHE A 2 29.19 -39.50 32.77
N CYS A 3 29.92 -38.69 33.54
CA CYS A 3 29.65 -37.24 33.66
C CYS A 3 29.85 -36.48 32.34
N GLY A 4 30.77 -36.92 31.48
CA GLY A 4 30.99 -36.30 30.16
C GLY A 4 29.82 -36.54 29.17
N GLN A 5 29.23 -37.74 29.23
CA GLN A 5 28.07 -38.07 28.40
C GLN A 5 26.80 -37.28 28.79
N ILE A 6 26.60 -37.08 30.11
CA ILE A 6 25.50 -36.24 30.60
C ILE A 6 25.65 -34.80 30.13
N GLY A 7 26.87 -34.26 30.15
CA GLY A 7 27.16 -32.93 29.64
C GLY A 7 26.84 -32.78 28.12
N GLN A 8 27.21 -33.79 27.32
CA GLN A 8 26.88 -33.80 25.89
C GLN A 8 25.36 -33.86 25.62
N ILE A 9 24.64 -34.70 26.37
CA ILE A 9 23.17 -34.78 26.26
C ILE A 9 22.52 -33.43 26.61
N SER A 10 22.98 -32.78 27.70
CA SER A 10 22.47 -31.46 28.08
C SER A 10 22.71 -30.39 27.02
N GLN A 11 23.88 -30.41 26.35
CA GLN A 11 24.18 -29.51 25.26
C GLN A 11 23.28 -29.77 24.03
N GLN A 12 23.04 -31.05 23.70
CA GLN A 12 22.14 -31.39 22.60
C GLN A 12 20.70 -30.98 22.88
N ILE A 13 20.22 -31.18 24.12
CA ILE A 13 18.88 -30.71 24.52
C ILE A 13 18.76 -29.18 24.38
N ASN A 14 19.76 -28.44 24.85
CA ASN A 14 19.78 -27.00 24.71
C ASN A 14 19.77 -26.55 23.22
N ALA A 15 20.53 -27.22 22.37
CA ALA A 15 20.55 -26.94 20.94
C ALA A 15 19.18 -27.20 20.29
N VAL A 16 18.49 -28.29 20.66
CA VAL A 16 17.14 -28.60 20.20
C VAL A 16 16.15 -27.54 20.68
N VAL A 17 16.19 -27.15 21.95
CA VAL A 17 15.31 -26.13 22.52
C VAL A 17 15.50 -24.78 21.82
N MET A 18 16.74 -24.36 21.56
CA MET A 18 17.02 -23.13 20.79
C MET A 18 16.56 -23.24 19.34
N GLY A 19 16.74 -24.41 18.72
CA GLY A 19 16.23 -24.67 17.37
C GLY A 19 14.71 -24.59 17.30
N LEU A 20 14.01 -25.18 18.26
CA LEU A 20 12.55 -25.10 18.36
C LEU A 20 12.05 -23.66 18.58
N ALA A 21 12.69 -22.91 19.48
CA ALA A 21 12.33 -21.51 19.71
C ALA A 21 12.58 -20.63 18.47
N GLY A 22 13.60 -20.93 17.66
CA GLY A 22 13.83 -20.27 16.38
C GLY A 22 12.78 -20.65 15.33
N ALA A 23 12.43 -21.93 15.27
CA ALA A 23 11.40 -22.43 14.37
C ALA A 23 10.01 -21.85 14.69
N ASP A 24 9.67 -21.75 15.96
CA ASP A 24 8.40 -21.18 16.43
C ASP A 24 8.18 -19.74 15.89
N ARG A 25 9.19 -18.90 16.00
CA ARG A 25 9.17 -17.54 15.45
C ARG A 25 9.01 -17.49 13.93
N ILE A 26 9.62 -18.45 13.22
CA ILE A 26 9.50 -18.55 11.76
C ILE A 26 8.08 -18.98 11.38
N PHE A 27 7.54 -19.97 12.08
CA PHE A 27 6.18 -20.44 11.83
C PHE A 27 5.14 -19.39 12.22
N GLU A 28 5.32 -18.64 13.32
CA GLU A 28 4.46 -17.52 13.67
C GLU A 28 4.36 -16.50 12.52
N LEU A 29 5.49 -16.19 11.87
CA LEU A 29 5.48 -15.29 10.70
C LEU A 29 4.84 -15.92 9.46
N ILE A 30 5.06 -17.23 9.22
CA ILE A 30 4.48 -17.94 8.07
C ILE A 30 2.96 -18.09 8.22
N ASP A 31 2.50 -18.32 9.44
CA ASP A 31 1.10 -18.52 9.77
C ASP A 31 0.33 -17.21 9.97
N GLU A 32 1.04 -16.04 9.89
CA GLU A 32 0.41 -14.74 9.97
C GLU A 32 -0.66 -14.59 8.87
N LYS A 33 -1.83 -14.12 9.27
CA LYS A 33 -2.94 -13.99 8.35
C LYS A 33 -2.66 -12.91 7.31
N PRO A 34 -2.90 -13.19 6.02
CA PRO A 34 -2.73 -12.18 4.98
C PRO A 34 -3.70 -11.02 5.20
N GLU A 35 -3.31 -9.86 4.72
CA GLU A 35 -4.14 -8.67 4.74
C GLU A 35 -5.47 -8.92 4.02
N THR A 36 -6.59 -8.62 4.67
CA THR A 36 -7.91 -8.73 4.04
C THR A 36 -8.13 -7.60 3.04
N ASP A 37 -8.63 -7.94 1.86
CA ASP A 37 -8.97 -6.97 0.81
C ASP A 37 -10.28 -7.35 0.13
N GLU A 38 -11.34 -6.60 0.43
CA GLU A 38 -12.66 -6.75 -0.18
C GLU A 38 -12.90 -5.76 -1.33
N GLY A 39 -11.85 -5.06 -1.76
CA GLY A 39 -11.89 -4.13 -2.88
C GLY A 39 -12.21 -4.84 -4.18
N TYR A 40 -12.99 -4.20 -5.02
CA TYR A 40 -13.43 -4.72 -6.32
C TYR A 40 -13.21 -3.74 -7.48
N VAL A 41 -12.87 -2.50 -7.16
CA VAL A 41 -12.44 -1.50 -8.14
C VAL A 41 -10.97 -1.70 -8.43
N THR A 42 -10.60 -1.79 -9.70
CA THR A 42 -9.24 -2.08 -10.16
C THR A 42 -8.66 -0.94 -10.98
N LEU A 43 -7.35 -0.79 -10.96
CA LEU A 43 -6.62 0.17 -11.79
C LEU A 43 -6.23 -0.48 -13.12
N VAL A 44 -6.66 0.10 -14.23
CA VAL A 44 -6.41 -0.41 -15.59
C VAL A 44 -5.79 0.64 -16.48
N ASN A 45 -5.07 0.20 -17.53
CA ASN A 45 -4.73 1.09 -18.64
C ASN A 45 -6.03 1.48 -19.35
N ALA A 46 -6.13 2.74 -19.73
CA ALA A 46 -7.32 3.26 -20.38
C ALA A 46 -6.97 4.01 -21.67
N GLN A 47 -7.91 4.06 -22.57
CA GLN A 47 -7.87 4.87 -23.77
C GLN A 47 -9.21 5.56 -24.00
N MET A 48 -9.19 6.63 -24.78
CA MET A 48 -10.42 7.30 -25.20
C MET A 48 -10.95 6.63 -26.47
N ASN A 49 -12.17 6.12 -26.40
CA ASN A 49 -12.83 5.59 -27.59
C ASN A 49 -13.11 6.75 -28.56
N PRO A 50 -12.64 6.71 -29.83
CA PRO A 50 -12.75 7.83 -30.76
C PRO A 50 -14.19 8.09 -31.22
N ASP A 51 -15.06 7.07 -31.17
CA ASP A 51 -16.44 7.19 -31.66
C ASP A 51 -17.40 7.67 -30.56
N THR A 52 -17.18 7.20 -29.32
CA THR A 52 -18.09 7.52 -28.19
C THR A 52 -17.56 8.59 -27.27
N TRP A 53 -16.28 8.95 -27.36
CA TRP A 53 -15.60 9.87 -26.44
C TRP A 53 -15.69 9.44 -24.97
N GLN A 54 -15.80 8.14 -24.74
CA GLN A 54 -15.80 7.54 -23.40
C GLN A 54 -14.47 6.83 -23.14
N LEU A 55 -14.10 6.75 -21.86
CA LEU A 55 -12.95 5.94 -21.45
C LEU A 55 -13.33 4.47 -21.53
N GLU A 56 -12.42 3.69 -22.06
CA GLU A 56 -12.47 2.22 -22.10
C GLU A 56 -11.15 1.62 -21.67
N GLU A 57 -11.17 0.36 -21.26
CA GLU A 57 -9.97 -0.39 -20.90
C GLU A 57 -9.11 -0.68 -22.11
N ALA A 58 -7.81 -0.47 -22.02
CA ALA A 58 -6.84 -0.83 -23.01
C ALA A 58 -6.04 -2.07 -22.57
N ASP A 59 -5.72 -2.94 -23.51
CA ASP A 59 -4.92 -4.17 -23.31
C ASP A 59 -3.41 -3.92 -23.33
N HIS A 60 -2.99 -2.68 -23.57
CA HIS A 60 -1.60 -2.25 -23.65
C HIS A 60 -1.34 -0.99 -22.84
N HIS A 61 -0.08 -0.66 -22.65
CA HIS A 61 0.32 0.55 -21.92
C HIS A 61 0.05 1.80 -22.77
N THR A 62 -0.88 2.64 -22.31
CA THR A 62 -1.29 3.88 -23.02
C THR A 62 -0.73 5.15 -22.39
N GLY A 63 -0.13 5.05 -21.17
CA GLY A 63 0.20 6.20 -20.35
C GLY A 63 -1.00 6.84 -19.64
N MET A 64 -2.21 6.37 -19.90
CA MET A 64 -3.44 6.82 -19.24
C MET A 64 -3.98 5.71 -18.35
N TRP A 65 -4.38 6.07 -17.12
CA TRP A 65 -4.91 5.13 -16.15
C TRP A 65 -6.33 5.51 -15.76
N ALA A 66 -7.16 4.51 -15.51
CA ALA A 66 -8.51 4.69 -14.99
C ALA A 66 -8.86 3.61 -13.96
N TRP A 67 -9.78 3.96 -13.07
CA TRP A 67 -10.45 3.04 -12.17
C TRP A 67 -11.58 2.35 -12.90
N LYS A 68 -11.51 1.04 -13.02
CA LYS A 68 -12.61 0.18 -13.49
C LYS A 68 -13.52 -0.10 -12.31
N HIS A 69 -14.65 0.61 -12.26
CA HIS A 69 -15.60 0.58 -11.16
C HIS A 69 -16.88 -0.16 -11.56
N PRO A 70 -17.01 -1.45 -11.26
CA PRO A 70 -18.28 -2.17 -11.46
C PRO A 70 -19.30 -1.73 -10.42
N HIS A 71 -20.45 -1.26 -10.88
CA HIS A 71 -21.58 -0.94 -10.02
C HIS A 71 -22.36 -2.21 -9.67
N ARG A 72 -22.23 -2.70 -8.42
CA ARG A 72 -22.85 -3.97 -7.98
C ARG A 72 -24.38 -4.00 -8.11
N ALA A 73 -25.02 -2.83 -8.09
CA ALA A 73 -26.49 -2.74 -8.19
C ALA A 73 -27.00 -2.84 -9.63
N THR A 74 -26.28 -2.29 -10.61
CA THR A 74 -26.70 -2.23 -12.01
C THR A 74 -25.95 -3.21 -12.89
N GLY A 75 -24.77 -3.67 -12.47
CA GLY A 75 -23.84 -4.45 -13.27
C GLY A 75 -23.06 -3.64 -14.30
N GLU A 76 -23.29 -2.33 -14.37
CA GLU A 76 -22.57 -1.43 -15.27
C GLU A 76 -21.15 -1.21 -14.80
N ILE A 77 -20.23 -1.01 -15.77
CA ILE A 77 -18.84 -0.69 -15.50
C ILE A 77 -18.63 0.80 -15.84
N GLU A 78 -18.19 1.57 -14.87
CA GLU A 78 -17.77 2.96 -15.04
C GLU A 78 -16.24 3.03 -15.06
N TYR A 79 -15.67 3.80 -15.99
CA TYR A 79 -14.24 4.10 -16.03
C TYR A 79 -14.01 5.53 -15.55
N VAL A 80 -13.40 5.67 -14.36
CA VAL A 80 -13.09 6.96 -13.74
C VAL A 80 -11.60 7.26 -13.96
N PRO A 81 -11.23 8.37 -14.61
CA PRO A 81 -9.82 8.68 -14.86
C PRO A 81 -9.05 8.87 -13.56
N LEU A 82 -7.83 8.31 -13.47
CA LEU A 82 -6.91 8.53 -12.36
C LEU A 82 -6.39 9.98 -12.42
N ARG A 83 -6.77 10.80 -11.46
CA ARG A 83 -6.39 12.22 -11.37
C ARG A 83 -5.70 12.58 -10.05
N GLY A 84 -5.91 11.79 -9.00
CA GLY A 84 -5.39 12.06 -7.68
C GLY A 84 -6.23 13.06 -6.87
N ASP A 85 -7.53 13.13 -7.09
CA ASP A 85 -8.44 13.89 -6.23
C ASP A 85 -8.68 13.13 -4.93
N LEU A 86 -8.22 13.67 -3.80
CA LEU A 86 -8.35 13.06 -2.49
C LEU A 86 -9.31 13.86 -1.61
N VAL A 87 -10.26 13.17 -1.00
CA VAL A 87 -11.16 13.71 0.02
C VAL A 87 -11.21 12.77 1.20
N MET A 88 -10.79 13.26 2.36
CA MET A 88 -11.00 12.65 3.67
C MET A 88 -12.07 13.49 4.38
N ASP A 89 -13.13 12.88 4.86
CA ASP A 89 -14.30 13.55 5.39
C ASP A 89 -14.68 12.98 6.75
N ASN A 90 -14.56 13.82 7.77
CA ASN A 90 -14.91 13.54 9.18
C ASN A 90 -14.38 12.19 9.66
N VAL A 91 -13.09 11.96 9.54
CA VAL A 91 -12.45 10.68 9.87
C VAL A 91 -11.99 10.67 11.32
N ASP A 92 -12.49 9.68 12.07
CA ASP A 92 -12.00 9.30 13.38
C ASP A 92 -11.18 8.02 13.26
N PHE A 93 -10.04 7.98 13.94
CA PHE A 93 -9.17 6.82 13.88
C PHE A 93 -8.26 6.67 15.10
N GLY A 94 -8.12 5.44 15.57
CA GLY A 94 -7.15 5.01 16.57
C GLY A 94 -6.54 3.66 16.19
N TYR A 95 -5.27 3.44 16.53
CA TYR A 95 -4.61 2.14 16.35
C TYR A 95 -5.12 1.08 17.33
N THR A 96 -5.67 1.51 18.46
CA THR A 96 -6.32 0.67 19.47
C THR A 96 -7.65 1.29 19.83
N PRO A 97 -8.65 0.48 20.25
CA PRO A 97 -9.98 1.00 20.62
C PRO A 97 -9.97 2.08 21.71
N ASP A 98 -8.97 2.04 22.59
CA ASP A 98 -8.88 2.93 23.76
C ASP A 98 -8.07 4.21 23.47
N HIS A 99 -7.50 4.36 22.28
CA HIS A 99 -6.65 5.50 21.95
C HIS A 99 -6.90 6.01 20.54
N GLU A 100 -7.79 6.97 20.43
CA GLU A 100 -8.00 7.73 19.20
C GLU A 100 -6.86 8.72 18.96
N VAL A 101 -6.43 8.79 17.70
CA VAL A 101 -5.33 9.65 17.21
C VAL A 101 -5.88 10.75 16.31
N LEU A 102 -6.93 10.48 15.56
CA LEU A 102 -7.60 11.45 14.69
C LEU A 102 -9.05 11.60 15.15
N HIS A 103 -9.51 12.85 15.25
CA HIS A 103 -10.84 13.22 15.70
C HIS A 103 -11.50 14.13 14.66
N GLY A 104 -12.48 13.60 13.91
CA GLY A 104 -13.25 14.34 12.92
C GLY A 104 -12.40 15.02 11.84
N VAL A 105 -11.30 14.39 11.42
CA VAL A 105 -10.34 15.01 10.51
C VAL A 105 -10.88 15.06 9.09
N SER A 106 -10.89 16.26 8.50
CA SER A 106 -11.26 16.48 7.11
C SER A 106 -10.12 17.13 6.35
N VAL A 107 -9.73 16.50 5.22
CA VAL A 107 -8.64 16.95 4.36
C VAL A 107 -9.07 16.76 2.91
N PHE A 108 -8.70 17.69 2.05
CA PHE A 108 -8.89 17.54 0.61
C PHE A 108 -7.64 17.99 -0.15
N ALA A 109 -7.38 17.31 -1.26
CA ALA A 109 -6.31 17.66 -2.20
C ALA A 109 -6.82 17.46 -3.63
N LYS A 110 -6.85 18.55 -4.38
CA LYS A 110 -7.21 18.54 -5.81
C LYS A 110 -6.04 18.06 -6.65
N PRO A 111 -6.28 17.53 -7.87
CA PRO A 111 -5.22 17.17 -8.80
C PRO A 111 -4.19 18.29 -8.98
N GLY A 112 -2.89 17.96 -8.82
CA GLY A 112 -1.79 18.91 -8.88
C GLY A 112 -1.58 19.81 -7.65
N GLN A 113 -2.46 19.74 -6.66
CA GLN A 113 -2.33 20.52 -5.43
C GLN A 113 -1.27 19.89 -4.50
N LYS A 114 -0.45 20.72 -3.87
CA LYS A 114 0.47 20.31 -2.80
C LYS A 114 -0.16 20.65 -1.46
N VAL A 115 -0.24 19.68 -0.57
CA VAL A 115 -0.76 19.83 0.80
C VAL A 115 0.34 19.47 1.79
N ALA A 116 0.58 20.33 2.79
CA ALA A 116 1.53 20.08 3.85
C ALA A 116 0.81 19.90 5.20
N PHE A 117 1.10 18.81 5.88
CA PHE A 117 0.66 18.59 7.26
C PHE A 117 1.70 19.14 8.24
N VAL A 118 1.29 20.09 9.07
CA VAL A 118 2.14 20.72 10.08
C VAL A 118 1.58 20.41 11.46
N GLY A 119 2.47 20.14 12.41
CA GLY A 119 2.09 19.84 13.80
C GLY A 119 3.22 19.13 14.57
N ALA A 120 3.08 19.03 15.87
CA ALA A 120 4.02 18.34 16.74
C ALA A 120 4.16 16.84 16.40
N THR A 121 5.22 16.20 16.90
CA THR A 121 5.35 14.74 16.84
C THR A 121 4.19 14.11 17.57
N GLY A 122 3.59 13.07 16.98
CA GLY A 122 2.40 12.41 17.54
C GLY A 122 1.05 13.05 17.15
N ALA A 123 1.03 14.19 16.43
CA ALA A 123 -0.21 14.85 16.00
C ALA A 123 -0.98 14.16 14.86
N GLY A 124 -0.71 12.90 14.56
CA GLY A 124 -1.45 12.12 13.58
C GLY A 124 -1.05 12.34 12.10
N LYS A 125 0.01 13.12 11.78
CA LYS A 125 0.43 13.38 10.39
C LYS A 125 0.71 12.10 9.59
N THR A 126 1.51 11.21 10.15
CA THR A 126 1.83 9.91 9.54
C THR A 126 0.59 9.00 9.50
N THR A 127 -0.29 9.12 10.47
CA THR A 127 -1.56 8.36 10.49
C THR A 127 -2.42 8.72 9.29
N ILE A 128 -2.53 10.02 8.94
CA ILE A 128 -3.28 10.45 7.74
C ILE A 128 -2.70 9.78 6.48
N THR A 129 -1.38 9.78 6.29
CA THR A 129 -0.76 9.13 5.13
C THR A 129 -0.95 7.62 5.13
N ASN A 130 -0.92 6.96 6.30
CA ASN A 130 -1.19 5.54 6.43
C ASN A 130 -2.63 5.18 6.03
N LEU A 131 -3.60 6.02 6.40
CA LEU A 131 -5.00 5.83 6.03
C LEU A 131 -5.25 6.07 4.54
N ILE A 132 -4.58 7.05 3.93
CA ILE A 132 -4.65 7.29 2.48
C ILE A 132 -4.13 6.07 1.70
N ASN A 133 -3.05 5.43 2.17
CA ASN A 133 -2.50 4.20 1.59
C ASN A 133 -3.29 2.93 1.98
N ARG A 134 -4.33 3.10 2.79
CA ARG A 134 -5.15 2.00 3.29
C ARG A 134 -4.33 0.90 3.96
N PHE A 135 -3.30 1.28 4.75
CA PHE A 135 -2.62 0.34 5.65
C PHE A 135 -3.51 -0.04 6.84
N TYR A 136 -4.48 0.81 7.15
CA TYR A 136 -5.54 0.57 8.13
C TYR A 136 -6.88 0.97 7.52
N ASP A 137 -7.92 0.22 7.80
CA ASP A 137 -9.28 0.57 7.44
C ASP A 137 -9.91 1.43 8.55
N ILE A 138 -10.70 2.44 8.18
CA ILE A 138 -11.38 3.33 9.10
C ILE A 138 -12.74 2.77 9.50
N ALA A 139 -13.12 2.97 10.76
CA ALA A 139 -14.43 2.59 11.28
C ALA A 139 -15.48 3.67 11.02
N ASP A 140 -15.11 4.96 11.10
CA ASP A 140 -16.00 6.10 10.90
C ASP A 140 -15.39 7.14 9.95
N GLY A 141 -16.25 7.95 9.34
CA GLY A 141 -15.88 8.89 8.29
C GLY A 141 -15.78 8.24 6.90
N LYS A 142 -15.20 8.97 5.95
CA LYS A 142 -15.04 8.52 4.55
C LYS A 142 -13.73 9.03 3.96
N ILE A 143 -13.03 8.14 3.26
CA ILE A 143 -11.89 8.53 2.39
C ILE A 143 -12.28 8.17 0.96
N ARG A 144 -12.20 9.16 0.07
CA ARG A 144 -12.44 8.99 -1.36
C ARG A 144 -11.20 9.37 -2.16
N TYR A 145 -10.93 8.57 -3.16
CA TYR A 145 -9.88 8.82 -4.14
C TYR A 145 -10.50 8.82 -5.53
N ASP A 146 -10.38 9.94 -6.25
CA ASP A 146 -11.10 10.20 -7.50
C ASP A 146 -12.62 9.98 -7.40
N GLY A 147 -13.22 10.38 -6.27
CA GLY A 147 -14.63 10.22 -5.98
C GLY A 147 -15.04 8.83 -5.47
N ILE A 148 -14.18 7.82 -5.59
CA ILE A 148 -14.44 6.44 -5.20
C ILE A 148 -14.02 6.23 -3.74
N ASN A 149 -14.88 5.60 -2.93
CA ASN A 149 -14.51 5.21 -1.57
C ASN A 149 -13.33 4.21 -1.62
N VAL A 150 -12.24 4.52 -0.91
CA VAL A 150 -11.02 3.69 -0.93
C VAL A 150 -11.26 2.25 -0.50
N ASN A 151 -12.27 1.99 0.33
CA ASN A 151 -12.64 0.62 0.74
C ASN A 151 -13.18 -0.23 -0.43
N LYS A 152 -13.63 0.40 -1.52
CA LYS A 152 -14.04 -0.29 -2.74
C LYS A 152 -12.88 -0.58 -3.68
N ILE A 153 -11.77 0.14 -3.56
CA ILE A 153 -10.59 -0.02 -4.40
C ILE A 153 -9.74 -1.16 -3.84
N ARG A 154 -9.24 -2.05 -4.69
CA ARG A 154 -8.28 -3.08 -4.28
C ARG A 154 -7.03 -2.42 -3.71
N LYS A 155 -6.58 -2.88 -2.54
CA LYS A 155 -5.42 -2.30 -1.83
C LYS A 155 -4.17 -2.26 -2.69
N ALA A 156 -3.91 -3.33 -3.44
CA ALA A 156 -2.77 -3.40 -4.37
C ALA A 156 -2.86 -2.33 -5.47
N ASP A 157 -4.04 -2.12 -6.04
CA ASP A 157 -4.26 -1.14 -7.11
C ASP A 157 -4.21 0.31 -6.57
N LEU A 158 -4.77 0.56 -5.38
CA LEU A 158 -4.65 1.86 -4.71
C LEU A 158 -3.19 2.21 -4.47
N ARG A 159 -2.43 1.31 -3.86
CA ARG A 159 -1.01 1.52 -3.55
C ARG A 159 -0.16 1.66 -4.81
N ARG A 160 -0.50 0.96 -5.88
CA ARG A 160 0.16 1.10 -7.19
C ARG A 160 -0.03 2.49 -7.79
N SER A 161 -1.14 3.18 -7.50
CA SER A 161 -1.42 4.54 -7.97
C SER A 161 -0.74 5.62 -7.13
N LEU A 162 -0.17 5.27 -5.97
CA LEU A 162 0.42 6.18 -5.01
C LEU A 162 1.94 5.95 -4.92
N GLY A 163 2.71 7.04 -4.99
CA GLY A 163 4.13 7.02 -4.66
C GLY A 163 4.34 7.45 -3.21
N VAL A 164 5.05 6.63 -2.43
CA VAL A 164 5.35 6.93 -1.02
C VAL A 164 6.84 7.09 -0.84
N VAL A 165 7.25 8.25 -0.29
CA VAL A 165 8.63 8.49 0.14
C VAL A 165 8.68 8.43 1.66
N LEU A 166 9.39 7.45 2.20
CA LEU A 166 9.54 7.25 3.63
C LEU A 166 10.63 8.18 4.19
N GLN A 167 10.54 8.51 5.47
CA GLN A 167 11.56 9.30 6.17
C GLN A 167 12.88 8.53 6.27
N ASP A 168 12.79 7.23 6.61
CA ASP A 168 13.94 6.33 6.68
C ASP A 168 13.95 5.45 5.42
N VAL A 169 14.86 5.75 4.52
CA VAL A 169 15.02 4.99 3.27
C VAL A 169 16.05 3.91 3.48
N ASN A 170 15.61 2.66 3.42
CA ASN A 170 16.48 1.49 3.42
C ASN A 170 16.69 1.00 2.01
N LEU A 171 17.95 0.88 1.59
CA LEU A 171 18.31 0.28 0.31
C LEU A 171 18.64 -1.20 0.51
N PHE A 172 18.19 -2.03 -0.42
CA PHE A 172 18.62 -3.42 -0.50
C PHE A 172 20.07 -3.50 -0.97
N THR A 173 20.77 -4.55 -0.53
CA THR A 173 22.12 -4.84 -1.01
C THR A 173 22.09 -5.13 -2.51
N GLY A 174 22.79 -4.32 -3.29
CA GLY A 174 22.80 -4.38 -4.75
C GLY A 174 23.17 -3.02 -5.36
N THR A 175 22.99 -2.89 -6.64
CA THR A 175 23.23 -1.63 -7.36
C THR A 175 22.07 -0.63 -7.15
N VAL A 176 22.31 0.64 -7.46
CA VAL A 176 21.23 1.66 -7.50
C VAL A 176 20.16 1.26 -8.52
N MET A 177 20.57 0.70 -9.66
CA MET A 177 19.67 0.21 -10.72
C MET A 177 18.75 -0.91 -10.18
N ASP A 178 19.28 -1.87 -9.41
CA ASP A 178 18.49 -2.96 -8.82
C ASP A 178 17.46 -2.42 -7.85
N ASN A 179 17.83 -1.42 -7.04
CA ASN A 179 16.91 -0.78 -6.10
C ASN A 179 15.78 0.00 -6.81
N ILE A 180 16.06 0.65 -7.95
CA ILE A 180 15.03 1.31 -8.76
C ILE A 180 14.12 0.26 -9.40
N ARG A 181 14.71 -0.80 -9.98
CA ARG A 181 13.98 -1.89 -10.64
C ARG A 181 13.11 -2.69 -9.67
N TYR A 182 13.37 -2.63 -8.37
CA TYR A 182 12.56 -3.33 -7.37
C TYR A 182 11.07 -2.95 -7.43
N GLY A 183 10.74 -1.73 -7.86
CA GLY A 183 9.35 -1.29 -8.06
C GLY A 183 8.63 -1.96 -9.24
N ASN A 184 9.40 -2.42 -10.24
CA ASN A 184 8.93 -3.20 -11.38
C ASN A 184 10.09 -4.08 -11.88
N LEU A 185 10.07 -5.36 -11.51
CA LEU A 185 11.19 -6.29 -11.79
C LEU A 185 11.40 -6.55 -13.29
N ASP A 186 10.38 -6.35 -14.11
CA ASP A 186 10.41 -6.53 -15.56
C ASP A 186 10.83 -5.25 -16.33
N ALA A 187 11.11 -4.15 -15.60
CA ALA A 187 11.49 -2.89 -16.22
C ALA A 187 12.87 -2.96 -16.89
N THR A 188 12.98 -2.36 -18.07
CA THR A 188 14.26 -2.22 -18.78
C THR A 188 15.18 -1.19 -18.11
N ASP A 189 16.46 -1.18 -18.46
CA ASP A 189 17.42 -0.20 -17.95
C ASP A 189 17.01 1.23 -18.33
N GLU A 190 16.50 1.41 -19.56
CA GLU A 190 16.04 2.69 -20.08
C GLU A 190 14.83 3.22 -19.29
N GLU A 191 13.88 2.36 -18.94
CA GLU A 191 12.73 2.72 -18.11
C GLU A 191 13.15 3.11 -16.70
N CYS A 192 14.07 2.36 -16.10
CA CYS A 192 14.63 2.70 -14.79
C CYS A 192 15.35 4.06 -14.81
N ILE A 193 16.16 4.33 -15.85
CA ILE A 193 16.86 5.61 -16.02
C ILE A 193 15.85 6.75 -16.24
N ALA A 194 14.79 6.52 -17.02
CA ALA A 194 13.75 7.51 -17.25
C ALA A 194 13.02 7.84 -15.95
N ALA A 195 12.64 6.82 -15.16
CA ALA A 195 12.01 7.00 -13.86
C ALA A 195 12.89 7.79 -12.87
N ALA A 196 14.20 7.46 -12.82
CA ALA A 196 15.15 8.18 -11.98
C ALA A 196 15.27 9.66 -12.38
N LYS A 197 15.31 9.97 -13.68
CA LYS A 197 15.35 11.35 -14.19
C LYS A 197 14.07 12.14 -13.87
N LEU A 198 12.92 11.48 -13.81
CA LEU A 198 11.65 12.11 -13.43
C LEU A 198 11.58 12.41 -11.93
N ALA A 199 12.26 11.59 -11.13
CA ALA A 199 12.29 11.77 -9.68
C ALA A 199 13.26 12.88 -9.21
N GLY A 200 14.21 13.32 -10.03
CA GLY A 200 15.19 14.41 -9.77
C GLY A 200 16.60 13.90 -9.85
#